data_8bdb50d54a80aa697cc5ce92279f3a6f
#
_entry.id   8bdb50d54a80aa697cc5ce92279f3a6f
#
_cell.length_a   1.000
_cell.length_b   1.000
_cell.length_c   1.000
_cell.angle_alpha   90.00
_cell.angle_beta   90.00
_cell.angle_gamma   90.00
#
_symmetry.space_group_name_H-M   'P 1'
#
loop_
_entity.id
_entity.type
_entity.pdbx_description
1 polymer ?
#
loop_
_entity_poly.entity_id
_entity_poly.type
_entity_poly.pdbx_seq_one_letter_code
_entity_poly.pdbx_strand_id
1 'polypeptide(L)'
;MTESKIAIGTVQFGTNYGVSNKSGVTPVTEVKKIINLAQENNIKYFDTAPVYGESEQVLGKCLNNYGEIITKTISIKNKVISEADIVNIRSEFNRSLKRIKRDSVYALLVHNSNDLTKKGSERLHDELCSLKDEGKIKKIGLSAYTADDIDSVISRYEMDLIQLPVNLFDQRLIHNGYLKSISEKG
;
A
#
# COMPACT_ATOMS: atom_id res chain seq x y z
N MET A 1 -18.64 -0.92 18.68
CA MET A 1 -17.69 -2.01 18.39
C MET A 1 -16.37 -1.34 18.02
N THR A 2 -15.28 -1.71 18.67
CA THR A 2 -13.93 -1.18 18.33
C THR A 2 -13.54 -1.65 16.94
N GLU A 3 -12.98 -0.77 16.13
CA GLU A 3 -12.46 -1.08 14.79
C GLU A 3 -11.36 -2.14 14.88
N SER A 4 -11.40 -3.12 13.98
CA SER A 4 -10.37 -4.17 13.93
C SER A 4 -9.01 -3.57 13.53
N LYS A 5 -7.95 -3.93 14.24
CA LYS A 5 -6.56 -3.56 13.91
C LYS A 5 -5.94 -4.47 12.84
N ILE A 6 -6.72 -5.40 12.27
CA ILE A 6 -6.27 -6.35 11.26
C ILE A 6 -6.52 -5.77 9.87
N ALA A 7 -5.55 -5.93 8.97
CA ALA A 7 -5.69 -5.71 7.54
C ALA A 7 -5.40 -7.01 6.77
N ILE A 8 -6.00 -7.18 5.61
CA ILE A 8 -5.79 -8.35 4.74
C ILE A 8 -4.80 -8.00 3.66
N GLY A 9 -3.62 -8.66 3.65
CA GLY A 9 -2.69 -8.64 2.53
C GLY A 9 -3.20 -9.51 1.38
N THR A 10 -3.23 -8.98 0.16
CA THR A 10 -3.90 -9.62 -0.97
C THR A 10 -2.97 -10.08 -2.09
N VAL A 11 -1.66 -10.11 -1.86
CA VAL A 11 -0.68 -10.53 -2.87
C VAL A 11 -1.00 -11.92 -3.43
N GLN A 12 -1.46 -12.85 -2.60
CA GLN A 12 -1.85 -14.20 -3.01
C GLN A 12 -3.17 -14.26 -3.78
N PHE A 13 -3.94 -13.17 -3.85
CA PHE A 13 -5.13 -13.12 -4.70
C PHE A 13 -4.77 -12.96 -6.19
N GLY A 14 -3.53 -12.54 -6.49
CA GLY A 14 -3.09 -12.30 -7.86
C GLY A 14 -1.79 -13.00 -8.26
N THR A 15 -0.99 -13.48 -7.30
CA THR A 15 0.30 -14.11 -7.57
C THR A 15 0.53 -15.34 -6.68
N ASN A 16 1.37 -16.25 -7.17
CA ASN A 16 1.89 -17.35 -6.34
C ASN A 16 3.02 -16.81 -5.45
N TYR A 17 2.65 -16.33 -4.26
CA TYR A 17 3.55 -15.65 -3.34
C TYR A 17 3.61 -16.36 -1.98
N GLY A 18 4.80 -16.34 -1.36
CA GLY A 18 5.06 -16.85 -0.02
C GLY A 18 5.80 -18.18 -0.01
N VAL A 19 6.86 -18.27 0.82
CA VAL A 19 7.73 -19.46 0.92
C VAL A 19 6.95 -20.71 1.35
N SER A 20 5.93 -20.55 2.18
CA SER A 20 5.07 -21.63 2.67
C SER A 20 3.85 -21.90 1.77
N ASN A 21 3.63 -21.08 0.75
CA ASN A 21 2.47 -21.25 -0.13
C ASN A 21 2.67 -22.41 -1.10
N LYS A 22 1.94 -23.49 -0.88
CA LYS A 22 1.92 -24.68 -1.75
C LYS A 22 0.72 -24.72 -2.70
N SER A 23 -0.27 -23.83 -2.49
CA SER A 23 -1.56 -23.84 -3.21
C SER A 23 -1.61 -22.85 -4.38
N GLY A 24 -0.58 -22.03 -4.56
CA GLY A 24 -0.51 -21.05 -5.63
C GLY A 24 -1.42 -19.83 -5.39
N VAL A 25 -2.00 -19.29 -6.46
CA VAL A 25 -2.94 -18.16 -6.41
C VAL A 25 -4.24 -18.60 -5.76
N THR A 26 -4.76 -17.80 -4.84
CA THR A 26 -6.02 -18.08 -4.14
C THR A 26 -7.20 -18.07 -5.13
N PRO A 27 -7.98 -19.15 -5.25
CA PRO A 27 -9.15 -19.19 -6.12
C PRO A 27 -10.17 -18.11 -5.74
N VAL A 28 -10.84 -17.51 -6.73
CA VAL A 28 -11.83 -16.43 -6.51
C VAL A 28 -12.96 -16.86 -5.56
N THR A 29 -13.34 -18.13 -5.58
CA THR A 29 -14.34 -18.69 -4.65
C THR A 29 -13.86 -18.62 -3.20
N GLU A 30 -12.58 -18.84 -2.95
CA GLU A 30 -11.99 -18.74 -1.62
C GLU A 30 -11.79 -17.28 -1.21
N VAL A 31 -11.36 -16.41 -2.15
CA VAL A 31 -11.29 -14.96 -1.90
C VAL A 31 -12.64 -14.42 -1.43
N LYS A 32 -13.76 -14.83 -2.03
CA LYS A 32 -15.10 -14.43 -1.58
C LYS A 32 -15.39 -14.83 -0.14
N LYS A 33 -15.00 -16.04 0.26
CA LYS A 33 -15.16 -16.51 1.65
C LYS A 33 -14.32 -15.69 2.62
N ILE A 34 -13.06 -15.40 2.25
CA ILE A 34 -12.16 -14.56 3.04
C ILE A 34 -12.77 -13.16 3.25
N ILE A 35 -13.30 -12.55 2.18
CA ILE A 35 -13.93 -11.22 2.25
C ILE A 35 -15.20 -11.26 3.10
N ASN A 36 -16.05 -12.27 2.97
CA ASN A 36 -17.25 -12.41 3.81
C ASN A 36 -16.86 -12.55 5.30
N LEU A 37 -15.87 -13.38 5.61
CA LEU A 37 -15.36 -13.54 6.97
C LEU A 37 -14.75 -12.23 7.51
N ALA A 38 -14.04 -11.48 6.66
CA ALA A 38 -13.52 -10.16 7.01
C ALA A 38 -14.65 -9.19 7.36
N GLN A 39 -15.73 -9.20 6.58
CA GLN A 39 -16.90 -8.37 6.80
C GLN A 39 -17.61 -8.72 8.12
N GLU A 40 -17.83 -10.00 8.39
CA GLU A 40 -18.43 -10.50 9.63
C GLU A 40 -17.61 -10.10 10.87
N ASN A 41 -16.29 -9.98 10.74
CA ASN A 41 -15.37 -9.61 11.82
C ASN A 41 -14.92 -8.13 11.79
N ASN A 42 -15.57 -7.26 11.00
CA ASN A 42 -15.27 -5.84 10.88
C ASN A 42 -13.81 -5.54 10.48
N ILE A 43 -13.18 -6.43 9.70
CA ILE A 43 -11.87 -6.20 9.09
C ILE A 43 -12.08 -5.42 7.81
N LYS A 44 -11.68 -4.14 7.81
CA LYS A 44 -12.01 -3.20 6.73
C LYS A 44 -10.88 -2.95 5.74
N TYR A 45 -9.63 -3.15 6.13
CA TYR A 45 -8.47 -2.76 5.33
C TYR A 45 -7.95 -3.91 4.47
N PHE A 46 -7.73 -3.63 3.18
CA PHE A 46 -7.19 -4.57 2.18
C PHE A 46 -5.97 -3.95 1.52
N ASP A 47 -4.80 -4.56 1.73
CA ASP A 47 -3.53 -4.12 1.15
C ASP A 47 -3.27 -4.85 -0.17
N THR A 48 -3.04 -4.08 -1.23
CA THR A 48 -2.74 -4.56 -2.57
C THR A 48 -1.62 -3.74 -3.24
N ALA A 49 -1.30 -4.05 -4.49
CA ALA A 49 -0.40 -3.26 -5.33
C ALA A 49 -0.60 -3.62 -6.82
N PRO A 50 -0.28 -2.71 -7.75
CA PRO A 50 -0.31 -2.97 -9.20
C PRO A 50 0.55 -4.17 -9.60
N VAL A 51 1.66 -4.41 -8.87
CA VAL A 51 2.61 -5.51 -9.14
C VAL A 51 2.16 -6.86 -8.56
N TYR A 52 1.01 -6.94 -7.90
CA TYR A 52 0.48 -8.19 -7.34
C TYR A 52 -0.40 -8.96 -8.36
N GLY A 53 0.01 -9.00 -9.61
CA GLY A 53 -0.71 -9.71 -10.67
C GLY A 53 -2.16 -9.24 -10.81
N GLU A 54 -3.12 -10.15 -10.69
CA GLU A 54 -4.55 -9.83 -10.82
C GLU A 54 -5.23 -9.41 -9.50
N SER A 55 -4.47 -9.19 -8.42
CA SER A 55 -5.04 -8.92 -7.10
C SER A 55 -6.03 -7.76 -7.09
N GLU A 56 -5.71 -6.63 -7.74
CA GLU A 56 -6.61 -5.48 -7.83
C GLU A 56 -7.92 -5.79 -8.59
N GLN A 57 -7.85 -6.58 -9.69
CA GLN A 57 -9.05 -7.01 -10.42
C GLN A 57 -9.92 -7.95 -9.57
N VAL A 58 -9.29 -8.86 -8.82
CA VAL A 58 -9.99 -9.80 -7.95
C VAL A 58 -10.69 -9.06 -6.82
N LEU A 59 -10.03 -8.08 -6.19
CA LEU A 59 -10.65 -7.21 -5.20
C LEU A 59 -11.84 -6.44 -5.79
N GLY A 60 -11.68 -5.83 -6.96
CA GLY A 60 -12.74 -5.08 -7.65
C GLY A 60 -13.95 -5.95 -8.04
N LYS A 61 -13.76 -7.27 -8.18
CA LYS A 61 -14.84 -8.23 -8.45
C LYS A 61 -15.53 -8.74 -7.17
N CYS A 62 -14.83 -8.75 -6.03
CA CYS A 62 -15.28 -9.46 -4.83
C CYS A 62 -15.72 -8.55 -3.69
N LEU A 63 -15.21 -7.32 -3.58
CA LEU A 63 -15.46 -6.45 -2.42
C LEU A 63 -16.85 -5.80 -2.39
N ASN A 64 -17.57 -5.69 -3.52
CA ASN A 64 -18.92 -5.09 -3.57
C ASN A 64 -19.04 -3.79 -2.76
N ASN A 65 -18.10 -2.87 -2.93
CA ASN A 65 -17.97 -1.62 -2.16
C ASN A 65 -17.66 -1.76 -0.66
N TYR A 66 -17.44 -2.95 -0.13
CA TYR A 66 -16.98 -3.14 1.23
C TYR A 66 -15.49 -2.78 1.38
N GLY A 67 -15.15 -2.25 2.55
CA GLY A 67 -13.78 -2.05 3.00
C GLY A 67 -13.04 -0.88 2.33
N GLU A 68 -11.89 -0.60 2.89
CA GLU A 68 -10.96 0.45 2.51
C GLU A 68 -9.72 -0.19 1.86
N ILE A 69 -9.28 0.36 0.73
CA ILE A 69 -8.16 -0.20 -0.03
C ILE A 69 -6.91 0.64 0.16
N ILE A 70 -5.80 -0.03 0.43
CA ILE A 70 -4.45 0.50 0.42
C ILE A 70 -3.76 -0.08 -0.80
N THR A 71 -3.38 0.76 -1.76
CA THR A 71 -2.58 0.34 -2.91
C THR A 71 -1.25 1.07 -2.96
N LYS A 72 -0.42 0.78 -3.96
CA LYS A 72 0.95 1.28 -4.01
C LYS A 72 1.28 1.87 -5.37
N THR A 73 2.27 2.74 -5.43
CA THR A 73 2.84 3.20 -6.70
C THR A 73 3.64 2.09 -7.37
N ILE A 74 3.85 2.21 -8.68
CA ILE A 74 4.93 1.47 -9.34
C ILE A 74 6.27 2.11 -8.99
N SER A 75 7.34 1.31 -9.00
CA SER A 75 8.71 1.82 -8.74
C SER A 75 9.24 2.60 -9.93
N ILE A 76 9.94 3.69 -9.67
CA ILE A 76 10.61 4.52 -10.67
C ILE A 76 12.01 3.93 -10.93
N LYS A 77 12.31 3.57 -12.17
CA LYS A 77 13.60 2.96 -12.53
C LYS A 77 14.73 3.99 -12.64
N ASN A 78 14.41 5.21 -13.02
CA ASN A 78 15.38 6.28 -13.25
C ASN A 78 16.02 6.75 -11.93
N LYS A 79 17.28 7.19 -11.99
CA LYS A 79 18.00 7.78 -10.84
C LYS A 79 17.50 9.19 -10.50
N VAL A 80 16.96 9.89 -11.50
CA VAL A 80 16.37 11.24 -11.35
C VAL A 80 14.93 11.15 -11.82
N ILE A 81 14.02 11.65 -11.00
CA ILE A 81 12.58 11.63 -11.29
C ILE A 81 12.26 12.77 -12.26
N SER A 82 11.65 12.42 -13.38
CA SER A 82 11.22 13.32 -14.44
C SER A 82 9.69 13.48 -14.44
N GLU A 83 9.19 14.48 -15.17
CA GLU A 83 7.76 14.65 -15.43
C GLU A 83 7.13 13.41 -16.08
N ALA A 84 7.86 12.74 -16.97
CA ALA A 84 7.37 11.51 -17.61
C ALA A 84 7.16 10.37 -16.60
N ASP A 85 7.99 10.29 -15.56
CA ASP A 85 7.82 9.31 -14.48
C ASP A 85 6.54 9.62 -13.68
N ILE A 86 6.25 10.90 -13.42
CA ILE A 86 5.04 11.32 -12.70
C ILE A 86 3.78 11.04 -13.53
N VAL A 87 3.80 11.36 -14.81
CA VAL A 87 2.69 11.02 -15.73
C VAL A 87 2.43 9.50 -15.73
N ASN A 88 3.49 8.68 -15.70
CA ASN A 88 3.35 7.23 -15.63
C ASN A 88 2.77 6.75 -14.29
N ILE A 89 3.22 7.32 -13.15
CA ILE A 89 2.67 7.03 -11.82
C ILE A 89 1.16 7.34 -11.79
N ARG A 90 0.75 8.53 -12.21
CA ARG A 90 -0.67 8.92 -12.28
C ARG A 90 -1.48 8.00 -13.21
N SER A 91 -0.94 7.70 -14.37
CA SER A 91 -1.59 6.80 -15.33
C SER A 91 -1.81 5.41 -14.73
N GLU A 92 -0.81 4.84 -14.08
CA GLU A 92 -0.92 3.52 -13.46
C GLU A 92 -1.87 3.54 -12.26
N PHE A 93 -1.84 4.58 -11.44
CA PHE A 93 -2.82 4.74 -10.36
C PHE A 93 -4.27 4.80 -10.89
N ASN A 94 -4.50 5.53 -11.97
CA ASN A 94 -5.83 5.54 -12.63
C ASN A 94 -6.23 4.16 -13.17
N ARG A 95 -5.27 3.35 -13.64
CA ARG A 95 -5.53 1.94 -14.02
C ARG A 95 -5.86 1.10 -12.78
N SER A 96 -5.17 1.31 -11.65
CA SER A 96 -5.48 0.66 -10.37
C SER A 96 -6.91 0.95 -9.95
N LEU A 97 -7.36 2.21 -9.95
CA LEU A 97 -8.75 2.57 -9.64
C LEU A 97 -9.75 1.82 -10.52
N LYS A 98 -9.47 1.70 -11.83
CA LYS A 98 -10.32 0.94 -12.77
C LYS A 98 -10.35 -0.55 -12.45
N ARG A 99 -9.19 -1.18 -12.13
CA ARG A 99 -9.11 -2.60 -11.75
C ARG A 99 -9.87 -2.86 -10.47
N ILE A 100 -9.69 -2.00 -9.47
CA ILE A 100 -10.34 -2.05 -8.17
C ILE A 100 -11.84 -1.70 -8.26
N LYS A 101 -12.28 -1.03 -9.33
CA LYS A 101 -13.63 -0.52 -9.52
C LYS A 101 -14.03 0.49 -8.43
N ARG A 102 -13.15 1.44 -8.14
CA ARG A 102 -13.36 2.52 -7.17
C ARG A 102 -12.95 3.85 -7.79
N ASP A 103 -13.58 4.93 -7.34
CA ASP A 103 -13.20 6.30 -7.72
C ASP A 103 -12.08 6.86 -6.85
N SER A 104 -11.89 6.25 -5.67
CA SER A 104 -10.85 6.61 -4.70
C SER A 104 -10.45 5.40 -3.86
N VAL A 105 -9.30 5.50 -3.18
CA VAL A 105 -8.79 4.50 -2.22
C VAL A 105 -8.43 5.17 -0.89
N TYR A 106 -8.30 4.37 0.16
CA TYR A 106 -7.92 4.87 1.48
C TYR A 106 -6.50 5.42 1.50
N ALA A 107 -5.53 4.67 0.96
CA ALA A 107 -4.16 5.12 0.93
C ALA A 107 -3.45 4.72 -0.37
N LEU A 108 -2.53 5.58 -0.79
CA LEU A 108 -1.54 5.28 -1.81
C LEU A 108 -0.15 5.34 -1.18
N LEU A 109 0.53 4.19 -1.13
CA LEU A 109 1.87 4.10 -0.59
C LEU A 109 2.91 4.19 -1.70
N VAL A 110 4.00 4.90 -1.48
CA VAL A 110 5.18 4.74 -2.32
C VAL A 110 5.78 3.37 -2.03
N HIS A 111 5.75 2.49 -3.04
CA HIS A 111 6.11 1.08 -2.88
C HIS A 111 7.60 0.86 -2.60
N ASN A 112 8.44 1.71 -3.18
CA ASN A 112 9.88 1.72 -2.95
C ASN A 112 10.26 3.05 -2.28
N SER A 113 10.54 3.03 -0.97
CA SER A 113 10.92 4.21 -0.19
C SER A 113 12.05 5.01 -0.81
N ASN A 114 13.00 4.34 -1.51
CA ASN A 114 14.09 5.00 -2.21
C ASN A 114 13.61 5.98 -3.29
N ASP A 115 12.40 5.82 -3.84
CA ASP A 115 11.88 6.77 -4.82
C ASP A 115 11.66 8.18 -4.21
N LEU A 116 11.44 8.27 -2.89
CA LEU A 116 11.32 9.52 -2.16
C LEU A 116 12.68 10.14 -1.73
N THR A 117 13.79 9.45 -1.99
CA THR A 117 15.14 9.99 -1.71
C THR A 117 15.91 10.37 -2.98
N LYS A 118 15.37 10.04 -4.16
CA LYS A 118 15.97 10.38 -5.45
C LYS A 118 15.94 11.88 -5.71
N LYS A 119 16.83 12.36 -6.57
CA LYS A 119 16.76 13.72 -7.11
C LYS A 119 15.45 13.88 -7.89
N GLY A 120 14.68 14.93 -7.61
CA GLY A 120 13.37 15.18 -8.19
C GLY A 120 12.23 14.47 -7.46
N SER A 121 12.47 13.91 -6.28
CA SER A 121 11.44 13.22 -5.47
C SER A 121 10.34 14.15 -4.98
N GLU A 122 10.60 15.45 -4.90
CA GLU A 122 9.59 16.49 -4.63
C GLU A 122 8.41 16.39 -5.61
N ARG A 123 8.66 16.12 -6.91
CA ARG A 123 7.59 15.94 -7.90
C ARG A 123 6.68 14.77 -7.58
N LEU A 124 7.26 13.66 -7.09
CA LEU A 124 6.48 12.50 -6.68
C LEU A 124 5.61 12.82 -5.48
N HIS A 125 6.16 13.51 -4.48
CA HIS A 125 5.41 13.92 -3.30
C HIS A 125 4.29 14.92 -3.67
N ASP A 126 4.57 15.92 -4.50
CA ASP A 126 3.58 16.89 -4.99
C ASP A 126 2.43 16.21 -5.74
N GLU A 127 2.74 15.18 -6.53
CA GLU A 127 1.74 14.37 -7.21
C GLU A 127 0.83 13.63 -6.22
N LEU A 128 1.39 13.04 -5.16
CA LEU A 128 0.59 12.39 -4.12
C LEU A 128 -0.29 13.38 -3.37
N CYS A 129 0.20 14.58 -3.08
CA CYS A 129 -0.58 15.67 -2.51
C CYS A 129 -1.73 16.07 -3.44
N SER A 130 -1.45 16.24 -4.73
CA SER A 130 -2.49 16.54 -5.75
C SER A 130 -3.58 15.47 -5.78
N LEU A 131 -3.22 14.18 -5.74
CA LEU A 131 -4.20 13.08 -5.69
C LEU A 131 -5.03 13.11 -4.39
N LYS A 132 -4.44 13.54 -3.27
CA LYS A 132 -5.14 13.72 -2.00
C LYS A 132 -6.12 14.90 -2.07
N ASP A 133 -5.71 16.02 -2.63
CA ASP A 133 -6.54 17.21 -2.83
C ASP A 133 -7.71 16.95 -3.82
N GLU A 134 -7.48 16.12 -4.83
CA GLU A 134 -8.51 15.63 -5.75
C GLU A 134 -9.51 14.65 -5.08
N GLY A 135 -9.28 14.24 -3.84
CA GLY A 135 -10.08 13.23 -3.13
C GLY A 135 -9.93 11.81 -3.68
N LYS A 136 -8.88 11.55 -4.47
CA LYS A 136 -8.58 10.22 -5.03
C LYS A 136 -7.94 9.28 -4.01
N ILE A 137 -7.24 9.85 -3.02
CA ILE A 137 -6.69 9.14 -1.88
C ILE A 137 -6.98 9.92 -0.59
N LYS A 138 -7.15 9.23 0.54
CA LYS A 138 -7.34 9.87 1.85
C LYS A 138 -6.01 10.05 2.56
N LYS A 139 -5.04 9.15 2.32
CA LYS A 139 -3.76 9.09 3.00
C LYS A 139 -2.60 8.85 2.03
N ILE A 140 -1.50 9.54 2.28
CA ILE A 140 -0.21 9.33 1.62
C ILE A 140 0.66 8.49 2.55
N GLY A 141 1.40 7.52 2.00
CA GLY A 141 2.30 6.75 2.83
C GLY A 141 3.46 6.13 2.08
N LEU A 142 4.24 5.34 2.80
CA LEU A 142 5.38 4.61 2.23
C LEU A 142 5.42 3.17 2.74
N SER A 143 6.01 2.30 1.91
CA SER A 143 6.43 0.96 2.30
C SER A 143 7.94 0.98 2.50
N ALA A 144 8.40 0.62 3.69
CA ALA A 144 9.80 0.65 4.08
C ALA A 144 10.20 -0.65 4.77
N TYR A 145 11.51 -0.93 4.82
CA TYR A 145 12.04 -2.16 5.42
C TYR A 145 12.93 -1.89 6.65
N THR A 146 13.47 -0.68 6.76
CA THR A 146 14.41 -0.30 7.82
C THR A 146 14.02 1.04 8.43
N ALA A 147 14.57 1.33 9.61
CA ALA A 147 14.43 2.64 10.24
C ALA A 147 15.05 3.74 9.37
N ASP A 148 16.21 3.47 8.76
CA ASP A 148 16.91 4.44 7.90
C ASP A 148 16.07 4.81 6.66
N ASP A 149 15.35 3.84 6.07
CA ASP A 149 14.42 4.10 4.96
C ASP A 149 13.34 5.08 5.39
N ILE A 150 12.79 4.90 6.59
CA ILE A 150 11.73 5.74 7.12
C ILE A 150 12.27 7.13 7.44
N ASP A 151 13.36 7.22 8.22
CA ASP A 151 13.93 8.50 8.66
C ASP A 151 14.38 9.36 7.49
N SER A 152 14.92 8.75 6.42
CA SER A 152 15.33 9.46 5.21
C SER A 152 14.16 10.12 4.48
N VAL A 153 12.95 9.58 4.62
CA VAL A 153 11.72 10.11 4.00
C VAL A 153 11.00 11.10 4.91
N ILE A 154 10.74 10.72 6.18
CA ILE A 154 9.97 11.56 7.09
C ILE A 154 10.69 12.85 7.51
N SER A 155 12.02 12.90 7.35
CA SER A 155 12.79 14.15 7.51
C SER A 155 12.52 15.17 6.41
N ARG A 156 11.89 14.77 5.30
CA ARG A 156 11.66 15.59 4.10
C ARG A 156 10.19 15.79 3.79
N TYR A 157 9.37 14.78 4.05
CA TYR A 157 7.96 14.72 3.64
C TYR A 157 7.08 14.21 4.77
N GLU A 158 5.90 14.80 4.90
CA GLU A 158 4.86 14.30 5.79
C GLU A 158 4.22 13.04 5.21
N MET A 159 4.06 12.01 6.05
CA MET A 159 3.45 10.73 5.69
C MET A 159 2.34 10.39 6.67
N ASP A 160 1.15 10.11 6.15
CA ASP A 160 0.00 9.71 6.97
C ASP A 160 0.05 8.22 7.37
N LEU A 161 0.82 7.39 6.66
CA LEU A 161 0.85 5.94 6.85
C LEU A 161 2.22 5.35 6.50
N ILE A 162 2.72 4.48 7.35
CA ILE A 162 3.96 3.74 7.12
C ILE A 162 3.65 2.24 7.19
N GLN A 163 4.00 1.50 6.14
CA GLN A 163 3.93 0.05 6.09
C GLN A 163 5.35 -0.52 6.22
N LEU A 164 5.53 -1.44 7.18
CA LEU A 164 6.83 -2.03 7.46
C LEU A 164 6.69 -3.50 7.89
N PRO A 165 7.73 -4.34 7.69
CA PRO A 165 7.72 -5.72 8.13
C PRO A 165 7.96 -5.79 9.64
N VAL A 166 7.01 -6.43 10.35
CA VAL A 166 7.18 -6.86 11.73
C VAL A 166 6.60 -8.26 11.84
N ASN A 167 7.40 -9.21 12.30
CA ASN A 167 6.95 -10.58 12.50
C ASN A 167 7.79 -11.26 13.59
N LEU A 168 7.47 -12.51 13.90
CA LEU A 168 8.13 -13.27 14.97
C LEU A 168 9.67 -13.36 14.79
N PHE A 169 10.16 -13.39 13.57
CA PHE A 169 11.59 -13.51 13.24
C PHE A 169 12.27 -12.17 12.95
N ASP A 170 11.48 -11.11 12.69
CA ASP A 170 12.01 -9.75 12.47
C ASP A 170 11.32 -8.76 13.39
N GLN A 171 11.96 -8.52 14.53
CA GLN A 171 11.48 -7.61 15.58
C GLN A 171 12.44 -6.43 15.79
N ARG A 172 13.34 -6.16 14.85
CA ARG A 172 14.37 -5.12 14.96
C ARG A 172 13.78 -3.75 15.33
N LEU A 173 12.69 -3.35 14.68
CA LEU A 173 12.04 -2.06 14.91
C LEU A 173 11.28 -2.01 16.26
N ILE A 174 10.93 -3.16 16.84
CA ILE A 174 10.33 -3.25 18.17
C ILE A 174 11.41 -3.11 19.24
N HIS A 175 12.46 -3.92 19.15
CA HIS A 175 13.50 -4.01 20.18
C HIS A 175 14.31 -2.73 20.36
N ASN A 176 14.53 -1.96 19.29
CA ASN A 176 15.22 -0.67 19.38
C ASN A 176 14.29 0.50 19.77
N GLY A 177 13.02 0.23 20.09
CA GLY A 177 12.03 1.25 20.47
C GLY A 177 11.55 2.15 19.32
N TYR A 178 11.96 1.87 18.07
CA TYR A 178 11.71 2.74 16.94
C TYR A 178 10.21 2.90 16.63
N LEU A 179 9.44 1.79 16.68
CA LEU A 179 7.98 1.84 16.46
C LEU A 179 7.26 2.76 17.45
N LYS A 180 7.69 2.73 18.71
CA LYS A 180 7.14 3.62 19.74
C LYS A 180 7.45 5.08 19.41
N SER A 181 8.71 5.37 19.06
CA SER A 181 9.15 6.71 18.68
C SER A 181 8.40 7.28 17.50
N ILE A 182 8.11 6.49 16.44
CA ILE A 182 7.32 6.94 15.29
C ILE A 182 5.87 7.19 15.70
N SER A 183 5.27 6.26 16.47
CA SER A 183 3.88 6.38 16.91
C SER A 183 3.63 7.63 17.78
N GLU A 184 4.65 8.11 18.49
CA GLU A 184 4.58 9.33 19.31
C GLU A 184 4.72 10.63 18.49
N LYS A 185 5.18 10.55 17.26
CA LYS A 185 5.31 11.69 16.34
C LYS A 185 4.02 12.00 15.56
N GLY A 186 3.02 11.14 15.64
CA GLY A 186 1.71 11.31 15.00
C GLY A 186 1.56 10.43 13.78
#